data_fb3fd58a3c44dbe3627f520b5807bbeb
#
_entry.id   fb3fd58a3c44dbe3627f520b5807bbeb
#
_cell.length_a   1.000
_cell.length_b   1.000
_cell.length_c   1.000
_cell.angle_alpha   90.00
_cell.angle_beta   90.00
_cell.angle_gamma   90.00
#
_symmetry.space_group_name_H-M   'P 1'
#
loop_
_entity.id
_entity.type
_entity.pdbx_description
1 polymer ?
#
loop_
_entity_poly.entity_id
_entity_poly.type
_entity_poly.pdbx_seq_one_letter_code
_entity_poly.pdbx_strand_id
1 'polypeptide(L)'
;MAGTVTISYQEHRTITKTTLDWLSDASGDVSGTATKKLNGSLLRVVTIPDSGGTQPTDLYDAVLNDDNGIDVLGGQGANLSNTTTTDVIPGVPLKDGTTTTTAVVIIDDTLTLVVSNAGNAKGGTVILYIR
;
A
#
# COMPACT_ATOMS: atom_id res chain seq x y z
N MET A 1 11.19 -5.66 17.39
CA MET A 1 11.08 -6.46 16.16
C MET A 1 10.57 -5.54 15.07
N ALA A 2 11.21 -5.54 13.93
CA ALA A 2 10.75 -4.73 12.79
C ALA A 2 9.42 -5.28 12.26
N GLY A 3 8.57 -4.42 11.74
CA GLY A 3 7.38 -4.83 11.02
C GLY A 3 7.74 -5.67 9.80
N THR A 4 6.80 -6.48 9.34
CA THR A 4 7.03 -7.42 8.24
C THR A 4 5.98 -7.24 7.13
N VAL A 5 6.37 -7.58 5.90
CA VAL A 5 5.46 -7.69 4.77
C VAL A 5 5.71 -9.02 4.09
N THR A 6 4.66 -9.81 3.94
CA THR A 6 4.69 -11.05 3.17
C THR A 6 4.03 -10.79 1.83
N ILE A 7 4.75 -11.06 0.74
CA ILE A 7 4.32 -10.68 -0.61
C ILE A 7 4.02 -11.93 -1.41
N SER A 8 2.87 -11.94 -2.08
CA SER A 8 2.49 -12.99 -3.03
C SER A 8 2.00 -12.38 -4.33
N TYR A 9 2.16 -13.14 -5.42
CA TYR A 9 1.84 -12.70 -6.76
C TYR A 9 0.93 -13.71 -7.44
N GLN A 10 -0.11 -13.21 -8.11
CA GLN A 10 -0.98 -14.02 -8.97
C GLN A 10 -1.04 -13.36 -10.35
N GLU A 11 -0.69 -14.10 -11.38
CA GLU A 11 -0.71 -13.62 -12.75
C GLU A 11 -1.88 -14.26 -13.49
N HIS A 12 -2.81 -13.43 -13.97
CA HIS A 12 -3.98 -13.84 -14.70
C HIS A 12 -3.99 -13.15 -16.06
N ARG A 13 -3.44 -13.81 -17.08
CA ARG A 13 -3.35 -13.23 -18.43
C ARG A 13 -2.64 -11.88 -18.38
N THR A 14 -3.39 -10.79 -18.53
CA THR A 14 -2.86 -9.43 -18.59
C THR A 14 -2.81 -8.73 -17.24
N ILE A 15 -3.38 -9.32 -16.17
CA ILE A 15 -3.43 -8.69 -14.85
C ILE A 15 -2.52 -9.43 -13.87
N THR A 16 -1.67 -8.68 -13.18
CA THR A 16 -0.91 -9.16 -12.04
C THR A 16 -1.56 -8.63 -10.77
N LYS A 17 -2.00 -9.54 -9.91
CA LYS A 17 -2.49 -9.23 -8.57
C LYS A 17 -1.38 -9.46 -7.57
N THR A 18 -0.92 -8.42 -6.90
CA THR A 18 0.12 -8.50 -5.88
C THR A 18 -0.50 -8.26 -4.52
N THR A 19 -0.33 -9.19 -3.61
CA THR A 19 -0.88 -9.12 -2.25
C THR A 19 0.25 -8.88 -1.26
N LEU A 20 0.13 -7.81 -0.48
CA LEU A 20 1.07 -7.40 0.55
C LEU A 20 0.38 -7.58 1.90
N ASP A 21 0.73 -8.65 2.62
CA ASP A 21 0.21 -8.93 3.96
C ASP A 21 1.19 -8.40 4.98
N TRP A 22 0.79 -7.40 5.75
CA TRP A 22 1.69 -6.66 6.64
C TRP A 22 1.34 -6.85 8.12
N LEU A 23 2.37 -6.80 8.94
CA LEU A 23 2.26 -6.80 10.40
C LEU A 23 3.20 -5.72 10.95
N SER A 24 2.68 -4.81 11.76
CA SER A 24 3.45 -3.71 12.33
C SER A 24 4.34 -4.16 13.48
N ASP A 25 5.35 -3.37 13.75
CA ASP A 25 6.22 -3.51 14.92
C ASP A 25 5.56 -2.93 16.18
N ALA A 26 6.32 -2.83 17.25
CA ALA A 26 5.84 -2.31 18.53
C ALA A 26 5.47 -0.82 18.47
N SER A 27 6.03 -0.09 17.52
CA SER A 27 5.71 1.34 17.31
C SER A 27 4.53 1.57 16.39
N GLY A 28 4.02 0.52 15.77
CA GLY A 28 2.91 0.63 14.82
C GLY A 28 3.37 0.86 13.39
N ASP A 29 4.60 0.54 13.09
CA ASP A 29 5.21 0.85 11.81
C ASP A 29 5.56 -0.40 11.03
N VAL A 30 5.48 -0.29 9.70
CA VAL A 30 6.02 -1.25 8.75
C VAL A 30 6.92 -0.49 7.80
N SER A 31 8.18 -0.89 7.75
CA SER A 31 9.14 -0.44 6.74
C SER A 31 9.55 -1.69 5.97
N GLY A 32 8.82 -1.93 4.90
CA GLY A 32 8.76 -3.28 4.37
C GLY A 32 9.81 -3.64 3.35
N THR A 33 9.74 -4.91 2.98
CA THR A 33 10.47 -5.47 1.86
C THR A 33 9.84 -5.00 0.56
N ALA A 34 10.66 -4.64 -0.42
CA ALA A 34 10.18 -4.26 -1.74
C ALA A 34 9.63 -5.47 -2.50
N THR A 35 8.68 -5.23 -3.37
CA THR A 35 8.20 -6.23 -4.33
C THR A 35 9.32 -6.57 -5.33
N LYS A 36 9.13 -7.64 -6.11
CA LYS A 36 9.88 -7.77 -7.35
C LYS A 36 9.57 -6.60 -8.27
N LYS A 37 10.36 -6.43 -9.33
CA LYS A 37 10.07 -5.41 -10.34
C LYS A 37 8.72 -5.70 -10.99
N LEU A 38 7.83 -4.73 -10.95
CA LEU A 38 6.50 -4.78 -11.54
C LEU A 38 6.42 -3.82 -12.72
N ASN A 39 5.69 -4.19 -13.74
CA ASN A 39 5.56 -3.40 -14.97
C ASN A 39 4.09 -3.26 -15.34
N GLY A 40 3.70 -2.08 -15.72
CA GLY A 40 2.38 -1.83 -16.27
C GLY A 40 1.68 -0.63 -15.64
N SER A 41 0.38 -0.62 -15.78
CA SER A 41 -0.48 0.43 -15.22
C SER A 41 -1.07 -0.03 -13.89
N LEU A 42 -0.90 0.76 -12.86
CA LEU A 42 -1.54 0.51 -11.55
C LEU A 42 -3.00 0.92 -11.66
N LEU A 43 -3.90 -0.05 -11.70
CA LEU A 43 -5.32 0.18 -11.96
C LEU A 43 -6.13 0.35 -10.69
N ARG A 44 -5.77 -0.39 -9.64
CA ARG A 44 -6.57 -0.43 -8.42
C ARG A 44 -5.70 -0.86 -7.24
N VAL A 45 -5.96 -0.26 -6.09
CA VAL A 45 -5.36 -0.67 -4.82
C VAL A 45 -6.46 -0.86 -3.79
N VAL A 46 -6.45 -2.00 -3.13
CA VAL A 46 -7.42 -2.31 -2.07
C VAL A 46 -6.68 -2.46 -0.76
N THR A 47 -7.15 -1.78 0.29
CA THR A 47 -6.61 -1.92 1.65
C THR A 47 -7.65 -2.60 2.52
N ILE A 48 -7.23 -3.65 3.21
CA ILE A 48 -8.09 -4.47 4.06
C ILE A 48 -7.48 -4.51 5.45
N PRO A 49 -8.09 -3.87 6.46
CA PRO A 49 -7.61 -4.00 7.83
C PRO A 49 -7.93 -5.39 8.37
N ASP A 50 -7.06 -5.92 9.22
CA ASP A 50 -7.37 -7.12 9.98
C ASP A 50 -8.51 -6.85 10.97
N SER A 51 -9.11 -7.91 11.45
CA SER A 51 -10.13 -7.85 12.51
C SER A 51 -9.64 -8.57 13.77
N GLY A 52 -10.29 -8.33 14.90
CA GLY A 52 -9.95 -8.99 16.16
C GLY A 52 -8.66 -8.48 16.77
N GLY A 53 -7.82 -9.37 17.28
CA GLY A 53 -6.62 -9.01 18.04
C GLY A 53 -5.56 -8.26 17.25
N THR A 54 -5.53 -8.40 15.93
CA THR A 54 -4.58 -7.71 15.05
C THR A 54 -5.20 -6.54 14.29
N GLN A 55 -6.41 -6.14 14.64
CA GLN A 55 -7.06 -4.98 14.03
C GLN A 55 -6.21 -3.72 14.24
N PRO A 56 -5.88 -2.96 13.19
CA PRO A 56 -5.06 -1.76 13.34
C PRO A 56 -5.79 -0.66 14.10
N THR A 57 -5.03 0.31 14.58
CA THR A 57 -5.59 1.54 15.14
C THR A 57 -6.30 2.31 14.03
N ASP A 58 -7.43 2.91 14.35
CA ASP A 58 -8.17 3.70 13.37
C ASP A 58 -7.33 4.88 12.87
N LEU A 59 -7.54 5.24 11.62
CA LEU A 59 -6.79 6.31 10.93
C LEU A 59 -5.30 5.98 10.76
N TYR A 60 -4.97 4.71 10.57
CA TYR A 60 -3.60 4.32 10.21
C TYR A 60 -3.27 4.78 8.77
N ASP A 61 -1.99 4.86 8.47
CA ASP A 61 -1.52 5.38 7.20
C ASP A 61 -0.75 4.33 6.42
N ALA A 62 -0.93 4.32 5.12
CA ALA A 62 -0.17 3.48 4.20
C ALA A 62 0.38 4.32 3.06
N VAL A 63 1.64 4.09 2.72
CA VAL A 63 2.34 4.71 1.60
C VAL A 63 2.96 3.60 0.78
N LEU A 64 2.89 3.72 -0.53
CA LEU A 64 3.48 2.77 -1.46
C LEU A 64 4.49 3.49 -2.34
N ASN A 65 5.76 3.36 -2.00
CA ASN A 65 6.84 4.08 -2.66
C ASN A 65 7.44 3.29 -3.81
N ASP A 66 7.69 3.97 -4.92
CA ASP A 66 8.50 3.45 -6.02
C ASP A 66 10.00 3.63 -5.75
N ASP A 67 10.85 3.27 -6.71
CA ASP A 67 12.30 3.36 -6.56
C ASP A 67 12.80 4.82 -6.48
N ASN A 68 11.97 5.78 -6.87
CA ASN A 68 12.28 7.21 -6.76
C ASN A 68 11.81 7.82 -5.45
N GLY A 69 11.19 7.03 -4.59
CA GLY A 69 10.63 7.52 -3.34
C GLY A 69 9.28 8.23 -3.49
N ILE A 70 8.61 8.04 -4.61
CA ILE A 70 7.31 8.65 -4.88
C ILE A 70 6.21 7.70 -4.42
N ASP A 71 5.27 8.22 -3.60
CA ASP A 71 4.08 7.49 -3.22
C ASP A 71 3.12 7.37 -4.41
N VAL A 72 3.01 6.18 -4.96
CA VAL A 72 2.13 5.94 -6.12
C VAL A 72 0.64 6.00 -5.76
N LEU A 73 0.31 6.07 -4.47
CA LEU A 73 -1.06 6.31 -4.01
C LEU A 73 -1.39 7.81 -3.97
N GLY A 74 -0.39 8.68 -4.10
CA GLY A 74 -0.59 10.13 -4.10
C GLY A 74 -1.17 10.67 -2.80
N GLY A 75 -0.84 10.06 -1.66
CA GLY A 75 -1.36 10.45 -0.35
C GLY A 75 -2.75 9.89 -0.03
N GLN A 76 -3.36 9.10 -0.92
CA GLN A 76 -4.70 8.55 -0.71
C GLN A 76 -4.75 7.43 0.33
N GLY A 77 -3.59 6.91 0.73
CA GLY A 77 -3.49 5.90 1.78
C GLY A 77 -3.42 6.47 3.19
N ALA A 78 -3.68 7.76 3.38
CA ALA A 78 -3.70 8.39 4.69
C ALA A 78 -5.04 8.19 5.40
N ASN A 79 -5.00 8.04 6.73
CA ASN A 79 -6.18 7.97 7.58
C ASN A 79 -7.17 6.88 7.16
N LEU A 80 -6.66 5.67 6.98
CA LEU A 80 -7.47 4.53 6.58
C LEU A 80 -8.35 4.01 7.73
N SER A 81 -9.54 3.53 7.39
CA SER A 81 -10.45 2.93 8.37
C SER A 81 -9.89 1.60 8.87
N ASN A 82 -10.02 1.36 10.17
CA ASN A 82 -9.63 0.08 10.77
C ASN A 82 -10.72 -0.99 10.71
N THR A 83 -11.87 -0.68 10.14
CA THR A 83 -13.00 -1.61 10.04
C THR A 83 -13.48 -1.84 8.62
N THR A 84 -13.18 -0.92 7.71
CA THR A 84 -13.73 -0.92 6.37
C THR A 84 -12.63 -1.17 5.33
N THR A 85 -12.86 -2.13 4.44
CA THR A 85 -12.05 -2.30 3.23
C THR A 85 -12.22 -1.08 2.34
N THR A 86 -11.11 -0.51 1.89
CA THR A 86 -11.11 0.73 1.12
C THR A 86 -10.45 0.52 -0.23
N ASP A 87 -11.09 0.99 -1.29
CA ASP A 87 -10.45 1.18 -2.58
C ASP A 87 -9.70 2.50 -2.56
N VAL A 88 -8.38 2.43 -2.68
CA VAL A 88 -7.54 3.61 -2.81
C VAL A 88 -7.32 3.86 -4.29
N ILE A 89 -7.75 5.02 -4.76
CA ILE A 89 -7.54 5.39 -6.16
C ILE A 89 -6.09 5.86 -6.32
N PRO A 90 -5.28 5.19 -7.16
CA PRO A 90 -3.92 5.62 -7.38
C PRO A 90 -3.86 7.04 -7.92
N GLY A 91 -2.89 7.81 -7.46
CA GLY A 91 -2.73 9.18 -7.90
C GLY A 91 -1.33 9.69 -7.61
N VAL A 92 -0.98 10.78 -8.24
CA VAL A 92 0.31 11.43 -8.07
C VAL A 92 0.13 12.92 -7.83
N PRO A 93 0.97 13.55 -6.99
CA PRO A 93 0.94 14.99 -6.85
C PRO A 93 1.42 15.63 -8.14
N LEU A 94 0.79 16.73 -8.53
CA LEU A 94 1.26 17.53 -9.64
C LEU A 94 2.52 18.32 -9.27
N LYS A 95 3.21 18.80 -10.27
CA LYS A 95 4.43 19.57 -10.09
C LYS A 95 4.23 20.81 -9.23
N ASP A 96 3.01 21.35 -9.17
CA ASP A 96 2.70 22.50 -8.33
C ASP A 96 2.77 22.19 -6.81
N GLY A 97 2.90 20.91 -6.45
CA GLY A 97 3.06 20.48 -5.06
C GLY A 97 1.79 20.54 -4.22
N THR A 98 0.69 20.97 -4.76
CA THR A 98 -0.56 21.17 -4.00
C THR A 98 -1.73 20.35 -4.50
N THR A 99 -1.73 19.98 -5.77
CA THR A 99 -2.84 19.27 -6.39
C THR A 99 -2.48 17.80 -6.58
N THR A 100 -3.30 16.90 -6.03
CA THR A 100 -3.22 15.49 -6.32
C THR A 100 -4.26 15.17 -7.39
N THR A 101 -3.84 14.52 -8.44
CA THR A 101 -4.75 14.06 -9.49
C THR A 101 -4.80 12.54 -9.50
N THR A 102 -5.99 12.01 -9.74
CA THR A 102 -6.14 10.60 -10.06
C THR A 102 -5.82 10.41 -11.52
N ALA A 103 -4.81 9.63 -11.78
CA ALA A 103 -4.37 9.32 -13.14
C ALA A 103 -3.84 7.89 -13.16
N VAL A 104 -3.76 7.33 -14.34
CA VAL A 104 -3.11 6.03 -14.49
C VAL A 104 -1.63 6.21 -14.16
N VAL A 105 -1.17 5.48 -13.16
CA VAL A 105 0.23 5.50 -12.72
C VAL A 105 0.96 4.37 -13.43
N ILE A 106 2.01 4.70 -14.15
CA ILE A 106 2.84 3.71 -14.81
C ILE A 106 3.90 3.21 -13.83
N ILE A 107 3.98 1.90 -13.67
CA ILE A 107 4.93 1.23 -12.80
C ILE A 107 5.94 0.50 -13.67
N ASP A 108 7.21 0.71 -13.40
CA ASP A 108 8.34 -0.06 -13.96
C ASP A 108 9.43 -0.15 -12.90
N ASP A 109 9.03 -0.49 -11.69
CA ASP A 109 9.87 -0.40 -10.50
C ASP A 109 9.52 -1.50 -9.51
N THR A 110 10.34 -1.60 -8.47
CA THR A 110 9.93 -2.27 -7.23
C THR A 110 9.09 -1.28 -6.40
N LEU A 111 8.15 -1.81 -5.63
CA LEU A 111 7.29 -1.01 -4.76
C LEU A 111 7.50 -1.42 -3.32
N THR A 112 7.61 -0.44 -2.42
CA THR A 112 7.81 -0.67 -1.00
C THR A 112 6.64 -0.10 -0.21
N LEU A 113 5.97 -0.98 0.54
CA LEU A 113 4.89 -0.58 1.44
C LEU A 113 5.47 -0.05 2.75
N VAL A 114 5.02 1.13 3.16
CA VAL A 114 5.31 1.70 4.47
C VAL A 114 3.98 1.96 5.17
N VAL A 115 3.82 1.40 6.36
CA VAL A 115 2.64 1.63 7.20
C VAL A 115 3.08 2.36 8.45
N SER A 116 2.25 3.27 8.93
CA SER A 116 2.50 4.00 10.18
C SER A 116 1.20 4.17 10.96
N ASN A 117 1.34 4.43 12.25
CA ASN A 117 0.23 4.65 13.17
C ASN A 117 -0.74 3.47 13.29
N ALA A 118 -0.29 2.25 13.00
CA ALA A 118 -1.15 1.08 13.05
C ALA A 118 -1.34 0.48 14.44
N GLY A 119 -0.49 0.84 15.39
CA GLY A 119 -0.49 0.24 16.72
C GLY A 119 0.41 -1.00 16.79
N ASN A 120 0.66 -1.46 18.01
CA ASN A 120 1.60 -2.56 18.26
C ASN A 120 1.07 -3.90 17.75
N ALA A 121 1.86 -4.55 16.91
CA ALA A 121 1.58 -5.88 16.36
C ALA A 121 0.19 -5.97 15.71
N LYS A 122 -0.13 -5.01 14.87
CA LYS A 122 -1.37 -4.94 14.10
C LYS A 122 -1.13 -5.27 12.64
N GLY A 123 -2.17 -5.64 11.94
CA GLY A 123 -2.01 -6.13 10.58
C GLY A 123 -3.11 -5.74 9.62
N GLY A 124 -2.86 -6.04 8.37
CA GLY A 124 -3.78 -5.81 7.28
C GLY A 124 -3.19 -6.29 5.97
N THR A 125 -3.93 -6.06 4.91
CA THR A 125 -3.54 -6.48 3.56
C THR A 125 -3.69 -5.33 2.60
N VAL A 126 -2.74 -5.19 1.69
CA VAL A 126 -2.82 -4.27 0.55
C VAL A 126 -2.73 -5.10 -0.72
N ILE A 127 -3.66 -4.90 -1.64
CA ILE A 127 -3.72 -5.64 -2.90
C ILE A 127 -3.58 -4.67 -4.06
N LEU A 128 -2.62 -4.95 -4.93
CA LEU A 128 -2.34 -4.15 -6.12
C LEU A 128 -2.80 -4.90 -7.36
N TYR A 129 -3.49 -4.21 -8.25
CA TYR A 129 -3.90 -4.73 -9.56
C TYR A 129 -3.17 -3.95 -10.65
N ILE A 130 -2.29 -4.62 -11.39
CA ILE A 130 -1.43 -4.02 -12.42
C ILE A 130 -1.68 -4.73 -13.75
N ARG A 131 -1.78 -3.94 -14.81
CA ARG A 131 -1.98 -4.48 -16.15
C ARG A 131 -1.00 -3.90 -17.17
#